data_a3fd206b019001c257af192b5d81a473
#
_entry.id   a3fd206b019001c257af192b5d81a473
#
_cell.length_a   1.000
_cell.length_b   1.000
_cell.length_c   1.000
_cell.angle_alpha   90.00
_cell.angle_beta   90.00
_cell.angle_gamma   90.00
#
_symmetry.space_group_name_H-M   'P 1'
#
loop_
_entity.id
_entity.type
_entity.pdbx_description
1 polymer ?
#
loop_
_entity_poly.entity_id
_entity_poly.type
_entity_poly.pdbx_seq_one_letter_code
_entity_poly.pdbx_strand_id
1 'polypeptide(L)'
;TSDKDVWDFVNALVPFNRYTNSPVAQAPDGRLYNLPFNMNTFYQMWGVKTPAEAQSRLEEQRAEAVGRMKAEGITEPRNLEEQALSLIGRDIYEQLIKGYTEKQWGRKCTELPAFIIRRLPVRLTFDNNYFNDAYQGIPVGGYNRLIDAMLEGSEVRLSTDFFADREALSALAHTIVFTGKIDEFYGYRFGKLDYRTVRFETELLPISNYQGNAVVNYTSSEVPFTRIIEHKHFESLTQKDVEANPVTVISREYSSEWKDGMEPFYPVNDARNQDMYERYRMLAEQEPNVIFGGRLAEYKYYDMAPIIAQVFKRLGDI
;
A
#
# COMPACT_ATOMS: atom_id res chain seq x y z
N THR A 1 -6.46 5.78 10.13
CA THR A 1 -5.63 6.84 10.73
C THR A 1 -5.82 6.92 12.23
N SER A 2 -4.79 7.33 12.97
CA SER A 2 -4.89 7.71 14.39
C SER A 2 -4.89 9.25 14.58
N ASP A 3 -4.74 9.98 13.47
CA ASP A 3 -4.84 11.44 13.46
C ASP A 3 -6.30 11.87 13.47
N LYS A 4 -6.69 12.49 14.59
CA LYS A 4 -8.08 12.91 14.82
C LYS A 4 -8.50 14.05 13.89
N ASP A 5 -7.62 14.97 13.60
CA ASP A 5 -7.95 16.13 12.75
C ASP A 5 -8.22 15.70 11.32
N VAL A 6 -7.41 14.76 10.80
CA VAL A 6 -7.64 14.11 9.50
C VAL A 6 -8.97 13.36 9.50
N TRP A 7 -9.24 12.58 10.56
CA TRP A 7 -10.49 11.82 10.64
C TRP A 7 -11.72 12.71 10.70
N ASP A 8 -11.70 13.73 11.54
CA ASP A 8 -12.82 14.67 11.70
C ASP A 8 -13.09 15.41 10.38
N PHE A 9 -12.04 15.83 9.67
CA PHE A 9 -12.15 16.48 8.37
C PHE A 9 -12.84 15.60 7.34
N VAL A 10 -12.32 14.40 7.08
CA VAL A 10 -12.90 13.55 6.03
C VAL A 10 -14.29 13.04 6.38
N ASN A 11 -14.56 12.77 7.65
CA ASN A 11 -15.87 12.29 8.12
C ASN A 11 -16.93 13.40 8.18
N ALA A 12 -16.52 14.67 8.24
CA ALA A 12 -17.42 15.82 8.09
C ALA A 12 -17.86 16.02 6.64
N LEU A 13 -17.01 15.69 5.66
CA LEU A 13 -17.32 15.76 4.24
C LEU A 13 -18.28 14.64 3.80
N VAL A 14 -17.96 13.40 4.18
CA VAL A 14 -18.75 12.21 3.86
C VAL A 14 -18.69 11.25 5.04
N PRO A 15 -19.82 10.69 5.52
CA PRO A 15 -19.79 9.72 6.60
C PRO A 15 -19.02 8.45 6.19
N PHE A 16 -18.24 7.91 7.12
CA PHE A 16 -17.53 6.65 6.95
C PHE A 16 -18.27 5.51 7.63
N ASN A 17 -18.21 4.33 7.03
CA ASN A 17 -18.71 3.10 7.64
C ASN A 17 -17.72 2.60 8.72
N ARG A 18 -18.00 1.43 9.30
CA ARG A 18 -17.15 0.79 10.32
C ARG A 18 -16.29 -0.35 9.73
N TYR A 19 -15.97 -0.29 8.46
CA TYR A 19 -15.13 -1.32 7.85
C TYR A 19 -13.78 -1.41 8.55
N THR A 20 -13.42 -2.61 8.97
CA THR A 20 -12.11 -2.94 9.52
C THR A 20 -11.40 -3.90 8.56
N ASN A 21 -10.22 -3.53 8.12
CA ASN A 21 -9.46 -4.35 7.17
C ASN A 21 -8.89 -5.60 7.87
N SER A 22 -9.36 -6.77 7.48
CA SER A 22 -8.94 -8.07 8.02
C SER A 22 -8.61 -9.03 6.86
N PRO A 23 -7.51 -8.79 6.13
CA PRO A 23 -7.17 -9.59 4.96
C PRO A 23 -6.79 -11.02 5.34
N VAL A 24 -6.99 -11.91 4.40
CA VAL A 24 -6.59 -13.32 4.47
C VAL A 24 -5.50 -13.56 3.42
N ALA A 25 -4.57 -14.46 3.68
CA ALA A 25 -3.57 -14.91 2.72
C ALA A 25 -3.79 -16.37 2.36
N GLN A 26 -3.79 -16.71 1.07
CA GLN A 26 -3.68 -18.06 0.56
C GLN A 26 -2.22 -18.37 0.28
N ALA A 27 -1.66 -19.31 1.03
CA ALA A 27 -0.26 -19.73 0.91
C ALA A 27 -0.03 -20.70 -0.27
N PRO A 28 1.22 -20.97 -0.66
CA PRO A 28 1.55 -21.90 -1.76
C PRO A 28 0.99 -23.30 -1.60
N ASP A 29 0.81 -23.76 -0.37
CA ASP A 29 0.21 -25.07 -0.05
C ASP A 29 -1.33 -25.06 -0.06
N GLY A 30 -1.96 -23.94 -0.42
CA GLY A 30 -3.41 -23.75 -0.48
C GLY A 30 -4.06 -23.43 0.86
N ARG A 31 -3.33 -23.44 1.98
CA ARG A 31 -3.87 -23.07 3.29
C ARG A 31 -4.15 -21.57 3.39
N LEU A 32 -5.16 -21.23 4.16
CA LEU A 32 -5.53 -19.84 4.44
C LEU A 32 -5.00 -19.42 5.80
N TYR A 33 -4.46 -18.20 5.83
CA TYR A 33 -3.92 -17.57 7.04
C TYR A 33 -4.50 -16.18 7.25
N ASN A 34 -4.82 -15.84 8.49
CA ASN A 34 -5.19 -14.48 8.84
C ASN A 34 -3.98 -13.54 8.82
N LEU A 35 -4.21 -12.30 8.44
CA LEU A 35 -3.25 -11.21 8.50
C LEU A 35 -3.80 -10.08 9.40
N PRO A 36 -2.92 -9.28 10.04
CA PRO A 36 -1.45 -9.39 10.10
C PRO A 36 -1.02 -10.63 10.89
N PHE A 37 0.29 -10.89 11.00
CA PHE A 37 0.80 -12.05 11.75
C PHE A 37 0.40 -11.94 13.23
N ASN A 38 -0.57 -12.74 13.61
CA ASN A 38 -1.20 -12.71 14.93
C ASN A 38 -1.42 -14.15 15.45
N MET A 39 -2.02 -14.30 16.63
CA MET A 39 -2.24 -15.63 17.21
C MET A 39 -3.10 -16.54 16.32
N ASN A 40 -4.01 -16.01 15.49
CA ASN A 40 -4.74 -16.84 14.52
C ASN A 40 -3.79 -17.39 13.45
N THR A 41 -2.89 -16.56 12.92
CA THR A 41 -1.86 -16.97 11.95
C THR A 41 -0.97 -18.07 12.55
N PHE A 42 -0.50 -17.88 13.79
CA PHE A 42 0.38 -18.83 14.46
C PHE A 42 -0.32 -20.14 14.81
N TYR A 43 -1.58 -20.08 15.23
CA TYR A 43 -2.40 -21.27 15.41
C TYR A 43 -2.60 -22.03 14.09
N GLN A 44 -2.92 -21.33 13.01
CA GLN A 44 -3.11 -21.95 11.68
C GLN A 44 -1.81 -22.57 11.14
N MET A 45 -0.66 -21.95 11.42
CA MET A 45 0.64 -22.39 10.92
C MET A 45 1.27 -23.51 11.78
N TRP A 46 1.24 -23.33 13.10
CA TRP A 46 1.99 -24.16 14.04
C TRP A 46 1.11 -24.92 15.06
N GLY A 47 -0.19 -24.63 15.11
CA GLY A 47 -1.09 -25.25 16.10
C GLY A 47 -0.90 -24.74 17.52
N VAL A 48 -0.11 -23.67 17.73
CA VAL A 48 0.15 -23.06 19.04
C VAL A 48 -1.10 -22.36 19.57
N LYS A 49 -1.34 -22.45 20.88
CA LYS A 49 -2.57 -21.97 21.51
C LYS A 49 -2.35 -20.80 22.45
N THR A 50 -1.12 -20.58 22.86
CA THR A 50 -0.76 -19.52 23.82
C THR A 50 0.28 -18.56 23.26
N PRO A 51 0.31 -17.30 23.73
CA PRO A 51 1.36 -16.35 23.38
C PRO A 51 2.77 -16.86 23.66
N ALA A 52 2.96 -17.60 24.77
CA ALA A 52 4.26 -18.16 25.14
C ALA A 52 4.76 -19.21 24.13
N GLU A 53 3.88 -20.11 23.68
CA GLU A 53 4.21 -21.09 22.65
C GLU A 53 4.56 -20.42 21.31
N ALA A 54 3.77 -19.42 20.90
CA ALA A 54 4.02 -18.65 19.67
C ALA A 54 5.35 -17.88 19.75
N GLN A 55 5.62 -17.22 20.88
CA GLN A 55 6.87 -16.51 21.14
C GLN A 55 8.06 -17.44 21.05
N SER A 56 8.01 -18.60 21.73
CA SER A 56 9.08 -19.60 21.71
C SER A 56 9.38 -20.09 20.28
N ARG A 57 8.32 -20.33 19.48
CA ARG A 57 8.50 -20.78 18.09
C ARG A 57 9.11 -19.70 17.21
N LEU A 58 8.68 -18.45 17.37
CA LEU A 58 9.27 -17.29 16.68
C LEU A 58 10.74 -17.10 17.03
N GLU A 59 11.10 -17.20 18.32
CA GLU A 59 12.47 -17.03 18.80
C GLU A 59 13.40 -18.16 18.29
N GLU A 60 12.93 -19.41 18.27
CA GLU A 60 13.66 -20.53 17.68
C GLU A 60 14.06 -20.25 16.23
N GLN A 61 13.10 -19.87 15.39
CA GLN A 61 13.35 -19.60 13.97
C GLN A 61 14.19 -18.37 13.72
N ARG A 62 13.98 -17.30 14.51
CA ARG A 62 14.82 -16.09 14.46
C ARG A 62 16.25 -16.39 14.86
N ALA A 63 16.46 -17.18 15.91
CA ALA A 63 17.79 -17.59 16.36
C ALA A 63 18.54 -18.40 15.29
N GLU A 64 17.85 -19.27 14.56
CA GLU A 64 18.42 -20.00 13.42
C GLU A 64 18.90 -19.03 12.34
N ALA A 65 18.08 -18.08 11.95
CA ALA A 65 18.42 -17.09 10.92
C ALA A 65 19.58 -16.19 11.35
N VAL A 66 19.52 -15.64 12.56
CA VAL A 66 20.59 -14.80 13.14
C VAL A 66 21.90 -15.58 13.32
N GLY A 67 21.80 -16.83 13.74
CA GLY A 67 22.98 -17.73 13.88
C GLY A 67 23.67 -17.95 12.54
N ARG A 68 22.92 -18.15 11.48
CA ARG A 68 23.43 -18.31 10.11
C ARG A 68 24.12 -17.04 9.61
N MET A 69 23.47 -15.87 9.79
CA MET A 69 24.05 -14.57 9.43
C MET A 69 25.39 -14.33 10.16
N LYS A 70 25.44 -14.63 11.48
CA LYS A 70 26.68 -14.47 12.27
C LYS A 70 27.80 -15.40 11.76
N ALA A 71 27.46 -16.65 11.40
CA ALA A 71 28.44 -17.59 10.86
C ALA A 71 29.03 -17.11 9.52
N GLU A 72 28.28 -16.35 8.75
CA GLU A 72 28.69 -15.70 7.50
C GLU A 72 29.33 -14.31 7.70
N GLY A 73 29.51 -13.87 8.96
CA GLY A 73 30.07 -12.55 9.28
C GLY A 73 29.13 -11.37 9.01
N ILE A 74 27.82 -11.63 8.87
CA ILE A 74 26.79 -10.62 8.60
C ILE A 74 26.31 -10.09 9.95
N THR A 75 26.56 -8.80 10.20
CA THR A 75 26.15 -8.11 11.43
C THR A 75 24.79 -7.45 11.34
N GLU A 76 24.40 -7.01 10.15
CA GLU A 76 23.09 -6.40 9.86
C GLU A 76 22.51 -7.01 8.57
N PRO A 77 21.19 -7.16 8.46
CA PRO A 77 20.54 -7.66 7.24
C PRO A 77 20.87 -6.79 6.02
N ARG A 78 21.39 -7.42 4.97
CA ARG A 78 21.80 -6.76 3.72
C ARG A 78 20.65 -6.57 2.75
N ASN A 79 19.61 -7.39 2.87
CA ASN A 79 18.48 -7.46 1.95
C ASN A 79 17.19 -7.83 2.69
N LEU A 80 16.07 -7.80 1.94
CA LEU A 80 14.74 -8.07 2.48
C LEU A 80 14.62 -9.51 3.05
N GLU A 81 15.21 -10.51 2.40
CA GLU A 81 15.16 -11.90 2.87
C GLU A 81 15.80 -12.03 4.26
N GLU A 82 17.04 -11.54 4.42
CA GLU A 82 17.75 -11.59 5.70
C GLU A 82 16.99 -10.84 6.79
N GLN A 83 16.42 -9.68 6.45
CA GLN A 83 15.60 -8.90 7.38
C GLN A 83 14.32 -9.65 7.78
N ALA A 84 13.61 -10.25 6.83
CA ALA A 84 12.40 -11.01 7.11
C ALA A 84 12.69 -12.21 8.00
N LEU A 85 13.69 -13.01 7.64
CA LEU A 85 14.07 -14.19 8.41
C LEU A 85 14.46 -13.85 9.85
N SER A 86 15.14 -12.72 10.07
CA SER A 86 15.51 -12.24 11.40
C SER A 86 14.32 -11.71 12.22
N LEU A 87 13.26 -11.23 11.56
CA LEU A 87 12.08 -10.67 12.23
C LEU A 87 10.99 -11.71 12.52
N ILE A 88 10.73 -12.63 11.59
CA ILE A 88 9.55 -13.52 11.62
C ILE A 88 9.87 -14.99 11.42
N GLY A 89 11.14 -15.32 11.12
CA GLY A 89 11.55 -16.70 10.87
C GLY A 89 11.18 -17.23 9.48
N ARG A 90 11.59 -18.49 9.23
CA ARG A 90 11.50 -19.10 7.92
C ARG A 90 10.06 -19.40 7.49
N ASP A 91 9.26 -20.02 8.37
CA ASP A 91 7.94 -20.50 7.97
C ASP A 91 7.04 -19.38 7.49
N ILE A 92 7.01 -18.26 8.22
CA ILE A 92 6.22 -17.08 7.82
C ILE A 92 6.81 -16.44 6.56
N TYR A 93 8.13 -16.34 6.48
CA TYR A 93 8.80 -15.78 5.30
C TYR A 93 8.46 -16.57 4.03
N GLU A 94 8.67 -17.90 4.02
CA GLU A 94 8.45 -18.73 2.84
C GLU A 94 6.96 -18.82 2.46
N GLN A 95 6.06 -18.91 3.45
CA GLN A 95 4.64 -19.09 3.20
C GLN A 95 3.90 -17.78 2.88
N LEU A 96 4.26 -16.66 3.52
CA LEU A 96 3.42 -15.47 3.50
C LEU A 96 4.10 -14.21 2.92
N ILE A 97 5.44 -14.17 2.81
CA ILE A 97 6.16 -12.97 2.40
C ILE A 97 6.81 -13.13 1.03
N LYS A 98 7.64 -14.13 0.85
CA LYS A 98 8.55 -14.26 -0.29
C LYS A 98 7.84 -14.12 -1.63
N GLY A 99 6.95 -15.03 -1.98
CA GLY A 99 6.32 -15.04 -3.29
C GLY A 99 5.41 -13.83 -3.52
N TYR A 100 4.74 -13.32 -2.48
CA TYR A 100 3.96 -12.09 -2.56
C TYR A 100 4.83 -10.87 -2.88
N THR A 101 5.92 -10.72 -2.13
CA THR A 101 6.84 -9.58 -2.27
C THR A 101 7.56 -9.61 -3.61
N GLU A 102 8.03 -10.80 -4.04
CA GLU A 102 8.70 -10.95 -5.34
C GLU A 102 7.76 -10.60 -6.52
N LYS A 103 6.48 -10.97 -6.45
CA LYS A 103 5.47 -10.53 -7.43
C LYS A 103 5.25 -9.02 -7.40
N GLN A 104 5.10 -8.46 -6.20
CA GLN A 104 4.82 -7.03 -6.04
C GLN A 104 5.98 -6.17 -6.59
N TRP A 105 7.22 -6.58 -6.34
CA TRP A 105 8.40 -5.82 -6.73
C TRP A 105 9.03 -6.26 -8.05
N GLY A 106 8.68 -7.44 -8.56
CA GLY A 106 9.27 -8.00 -9.77
C GLY A 106 10.75 -8.37 -9.63
N ARG A 107 11.25 -8.51 -8.40
CA ARG A 107 12.64 -8.82 -8.05
C ARG A 107 12.68 -9.84 -6.91
N LYS A 108 13.77 -10.59 -6.81
CA LYS A 108 13.97 -11.52 -5.69
C LYS A 108 14.13 -10.78 -4.37
N CYS A 109 13.66 -11.37 -3.28
CA CYS A 109 13.83 -10.80 -1.95
C CYS A 109 15.29 -10.55 -1.56
N THR A 110 16.22 -11.34 -2.10
CA THR A 110 17.68 -11.14 -1.94
C THR A 110 18.24 -9.90 -2.64
N GLU A 111 17.50 -9.33 -3.59
CA GLU A 111 17.87 -8.13 -4.36
C GLU A 111 17.15 -6.86 -3.85
N LEU A 112 16.18 -7.04 -2.98
CA LEU A 112 15.38 -5.95 -2.42
C LEU A 112 16.00 -5.40 -1.14
N PRO A 113 15.97 -4.07 -0.91
CA PRO A 113 16.51 -3.47 0.29
C PRO A 113 15.79 -3.94 1.57
N ALA A 114 16.53 -4.14 2.65
CA ALA A 114 16.02 -4.59 3.94
C ALA A 114 14.94 -3.66 4.53
N PHE A 115 15.00 -2.36 4.25
CA PHE A 115 14.06 -1.38 4.81
C PHE A 115 12.61 -1.57 4.37
N ILE A 116 12.35 -2.24 3.23
CA ILE A 116 10.99 -2.50 2.71
C ILE A 116 10.16 -3.26 3.76
N ILE A 117 10.80 -4.16 4.50
CA ILE A 117 10.16 -5.01 5.51
C ILE A 117 10.64 -4.68 6.94
N ARG A 118 11.12 -3.49 7.16
CA ARG A 118 11.71 -3.08 8.45
C ARG A 118 10.75 -3.21 9.64
N ARG A 119 9.45 -3.12 9.41
CA ARG A 119 8.40 -3.22 10.43
C ARG A 119 7.31 -4.16 9.97
N LEU A 120 7.41 -5.42 10.37
CA LEU A 120 6.31 -6.36 10.25
C LEU A 120 5.56 -6.40 11.58
N PRO A 121 4.26 -6.13 11.57
CA PRO A 121 3.47 -6.25 12.79
C PRO A 121 3.34 -7.73 13.17
N VAL A 122 3.95 -8.10 14.29
CA VAL A 122 3.77 -9.39 14.95
C VAL A 122 2.99 -9.14 16.23
N ARG A 123 1.84 -9.77 16.38
CA ARG A 123 0.96 -9.61 17.52
C ARG A 123 0.72 -10.94 18.23
N LEU A 124 0.94 -10.96 19.54
CA LEU A 124 0.64 -12.12 20.37
C LEU A 124 -0.79 -12.06 20.96
N THR A 125 -1.73 -11.58 20.14
CA THR A 125 -3.17 -11.48 20.43
C THR A 125 -3.98 -12.04 19.26
N PHE A 126 -5.22 -12.47 19.51
CA PHE A 126 -6.16 -12.91 18.48
C PHE A 126 -6.88 -11.69 17.87
N ASP A 127 -6.12 -10.85 17.16
CA ASP A 127 -6.64 -9.64 16.53
C ASP A 127 -6.30 -9.62 15.04
N ASN A 128 -7.33 -9.72 14.20
CA ASN A 128 -7.22 -9.74 12.75
C ASN A 128 -7.30 -8.34 12.13
N ASN A 129 -7.46 -7.28 12.92
CA ASN A 129 -7.43 -5.93 12.38
C ASN A 129 -6.02 -5.63 11.83
N TYR A 130 -5.94 -5.38 10.52
CA TYR A 130 -4.65 -5.15 9.86
C TYR A 130 -3.95 -3.89 10.37
N PHE A 131 -4.69 -2.84 10.63
CA PHE A 131 -4.17 -1.56 11.11
C PHE A 131 -4.30 -1.41 12.63
N ASN A 132 -3.39 -0.62 13.21
CA ASN A 132 -3.46 -0.23 14.63
C ASN A 132 -4.15 1.14 14.84
N ASP A 133 -4.72 1.69 13.77
CA ASP A 133 -5.30 3.02 13.79
C ASP A 133 -6.59 3.07 14.61
N ALA A 134 -6.78 4.17 15.35
CA ALA A 134 -7.95 4.40 16.17
C ALA A 134 -9.23 4.60 15.35
N TYR A 135 -9.09 5.16 14.14
CA TYR A 135 -10.20 5.46 13.23
C TYR A 135 -10.01 4.69 11.93
N GLN A 136 -11.03 3.92 11.54
CA GLN A 136 -11.04 3.11 10.34
C GLN A 136 -12.42 3.10 9.70
N GLY A 137 -12.48 3.05 8.39
CA GLY A 137 -13.71 2.97 7.63
C GLY A 137 -13.49 3.23 6.14
N ILE A 138 -14.56 3.01 5.39
CA ILE A 138 -14.67 3.34 3.96
C ILE A 138 -15.75 4.40 3.82
N PRO A 139 -15.57 5.45 2.99
CA PRO A 139 -16.60 6.45 2.77
C PRO A 139 -17.88 5.82 2.23
N VAL A 140 -19.01 6.12 2.83
CA VAL A 140 -20.31 5.59 2.38
C VAL A 140 -20.62 6.08 0.97
N GLY A 141 -20.79 5.15 0.05
CA GLY A 141 -20.97 5.42 -1.39
C GLY A 141 -19.67 5.63 -2.16
N GLY A 142 -18.52 5.31 -1.56
CA GLY A 142 -17.22 5.23 -2.23
C GLY A 142 -16.40 6.52 -2.19
N TYR A 143 -15.13 6.40 -2.58
CA TYR A 143 -14.16 7.49 -2.51
C TYR A 143 -14.44 8.66 -3.46
N ASN A 144 -15.12 8.43 -4.59
CA ASN A 144 -15.46 9.53 -5.51
C ASN A 144 -16.30 10.59 -4.81
N ARG A 145 -17.25 10.20 -3.93
CA ARG A 145 -18.05 11.16 -3.17
C ARG A 145 -17.21 12.04 -2.23
N LEU A 146 -16.17 11.47 -1.64
CA LEU A 146 -15.23 12.23 -0.81
C LEU A 146 -14.44 13.23 -1.64
N ILE A 147 -13.95 12.82 -2.82
CA ILE A 147 -13.22 13.70 -3.73
C ILE A 147 -14.14 14.81 -4.26
N ASP A 148 -15.36 14.46 -4.66
CA ASP A 148 -16.35 15.44 -5.13
C ASP A 148 -16.64 16.51 -4.06
N ALA A 149 -16.79 16.08 -2.79
CA ALA A 149 -16.99 17.00 -1.67
C ALA A 149 -15.77 17.90 -1.40
N MET A 150 -14.54 17.38 -1.56
CA MET A 150 -13.30 18.17 -1.45
C MET A 150 -13.17 19.20 -2.59
N LEU A 151 -13.72 18.92 -3.76
CA LEU A 151 -13.64 19.78 -4.95
C LEU A 151 -14.83 20.75 -5.07
N GLU A 152 -15.78 20.70 -4.12
CA GLU A 152 -16.95 21.59 -4.15
C GLU A 152 -16.55 23.05 -4.23
N GLY A 153 -17.14 23.77 -5.19
CA GLY A 153 -16.83 25.19 -5.45
C GLY A 153 -15.57 25.43 -6.27
N SER A 154 -14.83 24.40 -6.67
CA SER A 154 -13.65 24.49 -7.55
C SER A 154 -14.02 24.18 -9.01
N GLU A 155 -13.39 24.88 -9.96
CA GLU A 155 -13.47 24.51 -11.38
C GLU A 155 -12.63 23.26 -11.64
N VAL A 156 -13.25 22.21 -12.19
CA VAL A 156 -12.59 20.96 -12.55
C VAL A 156 -12.54 20.80 -14.07
N ARG A 157 -11.37 20.67 -14.63
CA ARG A 157 -11.15 20.43 -16.07
C ARG A 157 -10.59 19.02 -16.28
N LEU A 158 -11.44 18.09 -16.70
CA LEU A 158 -11.04 16.73 -17.05
C LEU A 158 -10.37 16.67 -18.42
N SER A 159 -9.61 15.61 -18.68
CA SER A 159 -8.91 15.39 -19.96
C SER A 159 -8.02 16.56 -20.38
N THR A 160 -7.46 17.27 -19.40
CA THR A 160 -6.59 18.43 -19.61
C THR A 160 -5.17 18.05 -19.19
N ASP A 161 -4.27 18.00 -20.17
CA ASP A 161 -2.85 17.76 -19.91
C ASP A 161 -2.15 19.09 -19.62
N PHE A 162 -1.56 19.22 -18.42
CA PHE A 162 -0.86 20.40 -17.99
C PHE A 162 0.31 20.78 -18.93
N PHE A 163 1.01 19.77 -19.46
CA PHE A 163 2.20 20.03 -20.30
C PHE A 163 1.84 20.39 -21.74
N ALA A 164 0.65 20.02 -22.22
CA ALA A 164 0.18 20.40 -23.54
C ALA A 164 -0.08 21.91 -23.69
N ASP A 165 -0.47 22.59 -22.59
CA ASP A 165 -0.75 24.02 -22.57
C ASP A 165 -0.27 24.70 -21.27
N ARG A 166 0.98 24.40 -20.91
CA ARG A 166 1.58 24.78 -19.62
C ARG A 166 1.55 26.31 -19.40
N GLU A 167 1.86 27.08 -20.42
CA GLU A 167 1.93 28.54 -20.30
C GLU A 167 0.55 29.12 -19.98
N ALA A 168 -0.48 28.78 -20.75
CA ALA A 168 -1.83 29.29 -20.54
C ALA A 168 -2.43 28.79 -19.21
N LEU A 169 -2.21 27.49 -18.84
CA LEU A 169 -2.70 26.97 -17.58
C LEU A 169 -1.98 27.59 -16.38
N SER A 170 -0.68 27.86 -16.48
CA SER A 170 0.07 28.53 -15.41
C SER A 170 -0.35 29.99 -15.21
N ALA A 171 -0.83 30.66 -16.25
CA ALA A 171 -1.32 32.03 -16.16
C ALA A 171 -2.67 32.17 -15.44
N LEU A 172 -3.38 31.07 -15.17
CA LEU A 172 -4.68 31.06 -14.48
C LEU A 172 -4.57 31.29 -12.97
N ALA A 173 -3.40 31.04 -12.35
CA ALA A 173 -3.24 31.12 -10.91
C ALA A 173 -1.90 31.75 -10.51
N HIS A 174 -1.86 32.34 -9.31
CA HIS A 174 -0.62 32.84 -8.71
C HIS A 174 0.27 31.72 -8.17
N THR A 175 -0.32 30.63 -7.72
CA THR A 175 0.38 29.49 -7.17
C THR A 175 -0.15 28.22 -7.82
N ILE A 176 0.76 27.36 -8.24
CA ILE A 176 0.45 26.04 -8.81
C ILE A 176 0.75 24.98 -7.75
N VAL A 177 -0.20 24.14 -7.44
CA VAL A 177 0.04 22.90 -6.67
C VAL A 177 0.19 21.76 -7.66
N PHE A 178 1.44 21.33 -7.87
CA PHE A 178 1.75 20.25 -8.81
C PHE A 178 1.87 18.91 -8.09
N THR A 179 1.03 17.94 -8.45
CA THR A 179 1.00 16.60 -7.84
C THR A 179 1.41 15.47 -8.79
N GLY A 180 1.77 15.83 -10.04
CA GLY A 180 2.27 14.91 -11.05
C GLY A 180 3.72 14.47 -10.83
N LYS A 181 4.28 13.74 -11.78
CA LYS A 181 5.67 13.28 -11.72
C LYS A 181 6.65 14.45 -11.79
N ILE A 182 7.53 14.59 -10.80
CA ILE A 182 8.49 15.71 -10.71
C ILE A 182 9.50 15.69 -11.86
N ASP A 183 9.94 14.53 -12.32
CA ASP A 183 10.87 14.38 -13.44
C ASP A 183 10.24 14.85 -14.77
N GLU A 184 8.93 14.60 -14.96
CA GLU A 184 8.17 15.09 -16.11
C GLU A 184 8.02 16.61 -16.10
N PHE A 185 7.80 17.21 -14.91
CA PHE A 185 7.73 18.66 -14.77
C PHE A 185 8.98 19.38 -15.31
N TYR A 186 10.15 18.74 -15.15
CA TYR A 186 11.44 19.24 -15.65
C TYR A 186 11.88 18.61 -16.99
N GLY A 187 10.96 18.03 -17.75
CA GLY A 187 11.25 17.44 -19.06
C GLY A 187 12.29 16.32 -19.00
N TYR A 188 12.32 15.55 -17.91
CA TYR A 188 13.25 14.43 -17.68
C TYR A 188 14.74 14.82 -17.74
N ARG A 189 15.08 16.06 -17.37
CA ARG A 189 16.42 16.65 -17.48
C ARG A 189 17.53 15.80 -16.88
N PHE A 190 17.25 15.06 -15.80
CA PHE A 190 18.21 14.17 -15.13
C PHE A 190 17.95 12.69 -15.41
N GLY A 191 16.96 12.37 -16.22
CA GLY A 191 16.48 11.03 -16.52
C GLY A 191 15.13 10.74 -15.89
N LYS A 192 14.54 9.60 -16.24
CA LYS A 192 13.26 9.16 -15.70
C LYS A 192 13.44 8.46 -14.37
N LEU A 193 12.58 8.80 -13.43
CA LEU A 193 12.40 8.09 -12.17
C LEU A 193 11.59 6.80 -12.42
N ASP A 194 11.91 5.75 -11.68
CA ASP A 194 11.25 4.47 -11.84
C ASP A 194 10.02 4.37 -10.92
N TYR A 195 8.97 3.73 -11.43
CA TYR A 195 7.73 3.47 -10.70
C TYR A 195 7.29 2.02 -10.85
N ARG A 196 6.45 1.57 -9.93
CA ARG A 196 5.64 0.36 -10.10
C ARG A 196 4.22 0.78 -10.44
N THR A 197 3.54 -0.07 -11.21
CA THR A 197 2.13 0.08 -11.54
C THR A 197 1.35 -1.17 -11.15
N VAL A 198 0.03 -1.04 -11.06
CA VAL A 198 -0.90 -2.15 -10.88
C VAL A 198 -1.93 -2.14 -11.99
N ARG A 199 -2.31 -3.33 -12.43
CA ARG A 199 -3.39 -3.56 -13.38
C ARG A 199 -4.46 -4.41 -12.70
N PHE A 200 -5.72 -4.07 -12.95
CA PHE A 200 -6.86 -4.80 -12.43
C PHE A 200 -7.60 -5.52 -13.57
N GLU A 201 -7.94 -6.77 -13.32
CA GLU A 201 -8.91 -7.52 -14.13
C GLU A 201 -10.17 -7.67 -13.29
N THR A 202 -11.21 -6.94 -13.69
CA THR A 202 -12.50 -6.91 -12.97
C THR A 202 -13.50 -7.80 -13.66
N GLU A 203 -14.22 -8.60 -12.89
CA GLU A 203 -15.18 -9.59 -13.35
C GLU A 203 -16.45 -9.55 -12.50
N LEU A 204 -17.61 -9.58 -13.18
CA LEU A 204 -18.91 -9.77 -12.55
C LEU A 204 -19.24 -11.27 -12.52
N LEU A 205 -19.43 -11.82 -11.35
CA LEU A 205 -19.74 -13.24 -11.14
C LEU A 205 -21.21 -13.45 -10.78
N PRO A 206 -21.88 -14.48 -11.35
CA PRO A 206 -23.27 -14.82 -11.04
C PRO A 206 -23.40 -15.64 -9.74
N ILE A 207 -22.74 -15.20 -8.68
CA ILE A 207 -22.78 -15.79 -7.34
C ILE A 207 -22.85 -14.66 -6.30
N SER A 208 -23.48 -14.94 -5.18
CA SER A 208 -23.68 -13.93 -4.14
C SER A 208 -22.41 -13.61 -3.34
N ASN A 209 -21.48 -14.56 -3.22
CA ASN A 209 -20.28 -14.44 -2.39
C ASN A 209 -19.18 -15.33 -2.99
N TYR A 210 -18.02 -14.75 -3.30
CA TYR A 210 -16.91 -15.47 -3.94
C TYR A 210 -15.89 -16.00 -2.93
N GLN A 211 -15.39 -15.13 -2.04
CA GLN A 211 -14.31 -15.46 -1.11
C GLN A 211 -14.62 -15.14 0.36
N GLY A 212 -15.77 -14.53 0.65
CA GLY A 212 -16.20 -14.24 2.01
C GLY A 212 -15.40 -13.17 2.74
N ASN A 213 -14.58 -12.41 2.01
CA ASN A 213 -13.75 -11.34 2.57
C ASN A 213 -13.45 -10.30 1.48
N ALA A 214 -13.24 -9.04 1.89
CA ALA A 214 -12.90 -7.98 0.95
C ALA A 214 -11.57 -8.25 0.23
N VAL A 215 -10.56 -8.77 0.93
CA VAL A 215 -9.20 -8.96 0.37
C VAL A 215 -8.64 -10.33 0.73
N VAL A 216 -8.28 -11.10 -0.30
CA VAL A 216 -7.48 -12.32 -0.15
C VAL A 216 -6.18 -12.14 -0.93
N ASN A 217 -5.04 -12.19 -0.22
CA ASN A 217 -3.70 -12.12 -0.81
C ASN A 217 -3.26 -13.53 -1.25
N TYR A 218 -2.66 -13.65 -2.41
CA TYR A 218 -2.11 -14.89 -2.94
C TYR A 218 -0.59 -14.85 -2.84
N THR A 219 -0.01 -15.65 -1.97
CA THR A 219 1.42 -15.57 -1.68
C THR A 219 2.28 -16.53 -2.51
N SER A 220 1.67 -17.47 -3.24
CA SER A 220 2.39 -18.32 -4.19
C SER A 220 2.94 -17.50 -5.37
N SER A 221 4.19 -17.76 -5.77
CA SER A 221 4.78 -17.22 -7.00
C SER A 221 4.16 -17.79 -8.28
N GLU A 222 3.48 -18.95 -8.21
CA GLU A 222 2.81 -19.58 -9.34
C GLU A 222 1.49 -18.86 -9.70
N VAL A 223 0.89 -18.14 -8.75
CA VAL A 223 -0.30 -17.34 -8.98
C VAL A 223 0.11 -15.96 -9.47
N PRO A 224 -0.30 -15.52 -10.69
CA PRO A 224 0.25 -14.31 -11.31
C PRO A 224 -0.24 -13.00 -10.70
N PHE A 225 -1.37 -12.99 -9.99
CA PHE A 225 -1.89 -11.82 -9.30
C PHE A 225 -1.48 -11.80 -7.82
N THR A 226 -1.45 -10.61 -7.24
CA THR A 226 -1.06 -10.42 -5.82
C THR A 226 -2.24 -10.65 -4.89
N ARG A 227 -3.44 -10.25 -5.30
CA ARG A 227 -4.67 -10.40 -4.50
C ARG A 227 -5.92 -10.41 -5.35
N ILE A 228 -6.99 -10.93 -4.76
CA ILE A 228 -8.36 -10.73 -5.23
C ILE A 228 -9.08 -9.82 -4.25
N ILE A 229 -9.77 -8.84 -4.80
CA ILE A 229 -10.64 -7.92 -4.08
C ILE A 229 -12.09 -8.29 -4.43
N GLU A 230 -12.92 -8.59 -3.43
CA GLU A 230 -14.36 -8.73 -3.59
C GLU A 230 -15.04 -7.49 -3.04
N HIS A 231 -15.50 -6.60 -3.93
CA HIS A 231 -15.80 -5.21 -3.60
C HIS A 231 -16.94 -5.03 -2.61
N LYS A 232 -17.98 -5.87 -2.66
CA LYS A 232 -19.13 -5.73 -1.76
C LYS A 232 -18.80 -5.81 -0.28
N HIS A 233 -17.72 -6.51 0.09
CA HIS A 233 -17.30 -6.66 1.49
C HIS A 233 -16.66 -5.41 2.09
N PHE A 234 -16.38 -4.37 1.31
CA PHE A 234 -15.99 -3.06 1.84
C PHE A 234 -17.18 -2.28 2.42
N GLU A 235 -18.40 -2.66 2.05
CA GLU A 235 -19.59 -2.10 2.62
C GLU A 235 -19.94 -2.82 3.94
N SER A 236 -20.61 -2.11 4.85
CA SER A 236 -21.06 -2.71 6.12
C SER A 236 -22.33 -3.54 5.92
N LEU A 237 -22.25 -4.56 5.07
CA LEU A 237 -23.35 -5.45 4.75
C LEU A 237 -23.47 -6.57 5.79
N THR A 238 -24.70 -6.92 6.14
CA THR A 238 -24.97 -8.16 6.88
C THR A 238 -24.82 -9.36 5.93
N GLN A 239 -24.65 -10.57 6.47
CA GLN A 239 -24.64 -11.80 5.67
C GLN A 239 -25.92 -11.91 4.82
N LYS A 240 -27.07 -11.51 5.35
CA LYS A 240 -28.34 -11.51 4.62
C LYS A 240 -28.30 -10.56 3.41
N ASP A 241 -27.69 -9.39 3.54
CA ASP A 241 -27.55 -8.44 2.44
C ASP A 241 -26.62 -8.99 1.35
N VAL A 242 -25.53 -9.63 1.74
CA VAL A 242 -24.59 -10.30 0.82
C VAL A 242 -25.31 -11.40 0.04
N GLU A 243 -26.08 -12.26 0.71
CA GLU A 243 -26.82 -13.38 0.11
C GLU A 243 -27.99 -12.92 -0.77
N ALA A 244 -28.63 -11.80 -0.42
CA ALA A 244 -29.75 -11.24 -1.18
C ALA A 244 -29.31 -10.69 -2.56
N ASN A 245 -28.04 -10.34 -2.74
CA ASN A 245 -27.50 -9.90 -4.01
C ASN A 245 -26.91 -11.12 -4.77
N PRO A 246 -27.54 -11.59 -5.86
CA PRO A 246 -27.16 -12.82 -6.55
C PRO A 246 -25.85 -12.72 -7.35
N VAL A 247 -25.23 -11.53 -7.39
CA VAL A 247 -23.99 -11.28 -8.12
C VAL A 247 -22.95 -10.65 -7.22
N THR A 248 -21.67 -10.83 -7.56
CA THR A 248 -20.55 -10.12 -6.92
C THR A 248 -19.55 -9.65 -7.96
N VAL A 249 -18.83 -8.57 -7.63
CA VAL A 249 -17.74 -8.06 -8.45
C VAL A 249 -16.41 -8.36 -7.74
N ILE A 250 -15.51 -8.98 -8.49
CA ILE A 250 -14.13 -9.20 -8.03
C ILE A 250 -13.15 -8.47 -8.93
N SER A 251 -11.99 -8.08 -8.36
CA SER A 251 -10.86 -7.58 -9.14
C SER A 251 -9.59 -8.35 -8.76
N ARG A 252 -8.90 -8.90 -9.76
CA ARG A 252 -7.56 -9.48 -9.61
C ARG A 252 -6.53 -8.39 -9.83
N GLU A 253 -5.62 -8.20 -8.89
CA GLU A 253 -4.57 -7.18 -8.95
C GLU A 253 -3.25 -7.79 -9.42
N TYR A 254 -2.66 -7.20 -10.46
CA TYR A 254 -1.37 -7.57 -11.01
C TYR A 254 -0.40 -6.41 -10.85
N SER A 255 0.75 -6.65 -10.23
CA SER A 255 1.83 -5.67 -10.14
C SER A 255 2.80 -5.83 -11.30
N SER A 256 3.25 -4.72 -11.88
CA SER A 256 4.24 -4.71 -12.96
C SER A 256 5.12 -3.47 -12.91
N GLU A 257 6.19 -3.48 -13.71
CA GLU A 257 6.98 -2.27 -13.96
C GLU A 257 6.13 -1.24 -14.69
N TRP A 258 6.27 0.00 -14.27
CA TRP A 258 5.63 1.13 -14.94
C TRP A 258 6.31 1.41 -16.29
N LYS A 259 5.52 1.76 -17.27
CA LYS A 259 5.95 2.24 -18.59
C LYS A 259 5.17 3.48 -18.97
N ASP A 260 5.71 4.27 -19.88
CA ASP A 260 5.02 5.45 -20.42
C ASP A 260 3.58 5.09 -20.86
N GLY A 261 2.63 5.91 -20.47
CA GLY A 261 1.20 5.70 -20.72
C GLY A 261 0.46 4.86 -19.68
N MET A 262 1.17 4.32 -18.69
CA MET A 262 0.55 3.66 -17.53
C MET A 262 0.47 4.63 -16.33
N GLU A 263 -0.44 4.35 -15.39
CA GLU A 263 -0.51 5.08 -14.13
C GLU A 263 0.67 4.70 -13.20
N PRO A 264 1.46 5.67 -12.69
CA PRO A 264 2.52 5.42 -11.74
C PRO A 264 1.95 5.33 -10.31
N PHE A 265 1.88 4.11 -9.76
CA PHE A 265 1.30 3.92 -8.42
C PHE A 265 2.32 4.06 -7.29
N TYR A 266 3.51 3.49 -7.45
CA TYR A 266 4.50 3.41 -6.38
C TYR A 266 5.88 3.84 -6.84
N PRO A 267 6.52 4.85 -6.20
CA PRO A 267 7.93 5.18 -6.42
C PRO A 267 8.84 4.01 -6.07
N VAL A 268 9.87 3.78 -6.87
CA VAL A 268 10.94 2.80 -6.58
C VAL A 268 12.04 3.48 -5.79
N ASN A 269 12.05 3.29 -4.47
CA ASN A 269 12.95 3.97 -3.53
C ASN A 269 14.31 3.27 -3.41
N ASP A 270 15.00 3.00 -4.52
CA ASP A 270 16.40 2.58 -4.49
C ASP A 270 17.37 3.78 -4.51
N ALA A 271 18.66 3.52 -4.25
CA ALA A 271 19.67 4.58 -4.12
C ALA A 271 19.78 5.43 -5.40
N ARG A 272 19.72 4.81 -6.60
CA ARG A 272 19.78 5.51 -7.88
C ARG A 272 18.63 6.51 -8.03
N ASN A 273 17.42 6.07 -7.74
CA ASN A 273 16.24 6.90 -7.87
C ASN A 273 16.20 8.00 -6.80
N GLN A 274 16.67 7.72 -5.59
CA GLN A 274 16.78 8.73 -4.54
C GLN A 274 17.79 9.83 -4.90
N ASP A 275 18.97 9.49 -5.41
CA ASP A 275 19.96 10.47 -5.87
C ASP A 275 19.40 11.33 -7.03
N MET A 276 18.67 10.71 -7.95
CA MET A 276 18.03 11.43 -9.06
C MET A 276 16.92 12.35 -8.55
N TYR A 277 16.08 11.87 -7.64
CA TYR A 277 15.01 12.68 -7.03
C TYR A 277 15.57 13.90 -6.28
N GLU A 278 16.66 13.75 -5.52
CA GLU A 278 17.29 14.88 -4.82
C GLU A 278 17.73 15.98 -5.78
N ARG A 279 18.19 15.65 -6.96
CA ARG A 279 18.53 16.63 -8.01
C ARG A 279 17.30 17.37 -8.50
N TYR A 280 16.15 16.70 -8.68
CA TYR A 280 14.89 17.33 -9.03
C TYR A 280 14.35 18.19 -7.88
N ARG A 281 14.45 17.72 -6.65
CA ARG A 281 14.04 18.45 -5.45
C ARG A 281 14.76 19.80 -5.31
N MET A 282 16.08 19.83 -5.57
CA MET A 282 16.85 21.08 -5.58
C MET A 282 16.37 22.07 -6.65
N LEU A 283 15.88 21.61 -7.79
CA LEU A 283 15.24 22.48 -8.78
C LEU A 283 13.87 22.99 -8.28
N ALA A 284 13.09 22.10 -7.68
CA ALA A 284 11.76 22.43 -7.17
C ALA A 284 11.80 23.49 -6.05
N GLU A 285 12.85 23.53 -5.24
CA GLU A 285 13.05 24.54 -4.21
C GLU A 285 13.31 25.95 -4.79
N GLN A 286 13.65 26.04 -6.08
CA GLN A 286 13.90 27.32 -6.77
C GLN A 286 12.65 27.86 -7.50
N GLU A 287 11.56 27.11 -7.52
CA GLU A 287 10.30 27.53 -8.17
C GLU A 287 9.46 28.38 -7.20
N PRO A 288 9.40 29.69 -7.38
CA PRO A 288 8.78 30.57 -6.37
C PRO A 288 7.25 30.42 -6.27
N ASN A 289 6.61 29.95 -7.34
CA ASN A 289 5.15 29.93 -7.47
C ASN A 289 4.62 28.47 -7.64
N VAL A 290 5.44 27.45 -7.40
CA VAL A 290 5.02 26.04 -7.53
C VAL A 290 5.23 25.31 -6.23
N ILE A 291 4.18 24.71 -5.72
CA ILE A 291 4.20 23.81 -4.58
C ILE A 291 4.19 22.37 -5.13
N PHE A 292 5.27 21.65 -4.96
CA PHE A 292 5.31 20.22 -5.27
C PHE A 292 4.77 19.44 -4.09
N GLY A 293 3.76 18.62 -4.32
CA GLY A 293 3.12 17.83 -3.27
C GLY A 293 2.56 16.51 -3.78
N GLY A 294 2.29 15.60 -2.87
CA GLY A 294 1.72 14.31 -3.22
C GLY A 294 2.76 13.27 -3.60
N ARG A 295 2.28 12.05 -3.82
CA ARG A 295 3.11 10.85 -3.98
C ARG A 295 4.12 10.95 -5.12
N LEU A 296 3.74 11.53 -6.25
CA LEU A 296 4.56 11.58 -7.46
C LEU A 296 5.54 12.76 -7.47
N ALA A 297 5.09 13.94 -7.02
CA ALA A 297 5.94 15.11 -6.97
C ALA A 297 6.96 15.07 -5.82
N GLU A 298 6.64 14.43 -4.71
CA GLU A 298 7.56 14.21 -3.60
C GLU A 298 8.33 12.89 -3.71
N TYR A 299 8.08 12.10 -4.74
CA TYR A 299 8.66 10.78 -4.98
C TYR A 299 8.67 9.90 -3.72
N LYS A 300 7.53 9.88 -3.03
CA LYS A 300 7.39 9.23 -1.72
C LYS A 300 6.07 8.45 -1.65
N TYR A 301 6.11 7.27 -1.05
CA TYR A 301 4.89 6.55 -0.77
C TYR A 301 4.10 7.23 0.35
N TYR A 302 2.86 7.55 0.07
CA TYR A 302 1.87 8.07 1.03
C TYR A 302 0.59 7.25 0.94
N ASP A 303 0.04 6.89 2.10
CA ASP A 303 -1.37 6.53 2.23
C ASP A 303 -2.23 7.80 2.26
N MET A 304 -3.56 7.65 2.12
CA MET A 304 -4.49 8.79 2.02
C MET A 304 -4.44 9.72 3.24
N ALA A 305 -4.48 9.16 4.46
CA ALA A 305 -4.46 10.00 5.66
C ALA A 305 -3.15 10.77 5.86
N PRO A 306 -1.95 10.17 5.70
CA PRO A 306 -0.70 10.92 5.73
C PRO A 306 -0.60 12.05 4.71
N ILE A 307 -1.18 11.90 3.51
CA ILE A 307 -1.15 12.99 2.53
C ILE A 307 -2.03 14.16 2.95
N ILE A 308 -3.21 13.90 3.53
CA ILE A 308 -4.09 14.95 4.07
C ILE A 308 -3.40 15.67 5.22
N ALA A 309 -2.76 14.94 6.14
CA ALA A 309 -1.98 15.52 7.24
C ALA A 309 -0.83 16.43 6.74
N GLN A 310 -0.15 16.05 5.64
CA GLN A 310 0.86 16.89 5.01
C GLN A 310 0.28 18.20 4.45
N VAL A 311 -0.92 18.14 3.86
CA VAL A 311 -1.61 19.34 3.38
C VAL A 311 -1.94 20.27 4.56
N PHE A 312 -2.48 19.73 5.66
CA PHE A 312 -2.76 20.55 6.86
C PHE A 312 -1.52 21.23 7.42
N LYS A 313 -0.40 20.49 7.50
CA LYS A 313 0.86 21.08 7.93
C LYS A 313 1.30 22.24 7.04
N ARG A 314 1.26 22.05 5.73
CA ARG A 314 1.66 23.09 4.76
C ARG A 314 0.76 24.32 4.80
N LEU A 315 -0.56 24.12 5.02
CA LEU A 315 -1.50 25.23 5.17
C LEU A 315 -1.30 26.01 6.48
N GLY A 316 -0.81 25.35 7.54
CA GLY A 316 -0.44 26.00 8.81
C GLY A 316 0.86 26.80 8.73
N ASP A 317 1.69 26.55 7.73
CA ASP A 317 2.98 27.24 7.49
C ASP A 317 2.81 28.44 6.49
N ILE A 318 1.60 28.63 5.89
CA ILE A 318 1.22 29.74 5.00
C ILE A 318 0.47 30.82 5.78
#